data_548cd0ea280ff6b028e45d3e04b31009
#
_entry.id   548cd0ea280ff6b028e45d3e04b31009
#
_cell.length_a   1.000
_cell.length_b   1.000
_cell.length_c   1.000
_cell.angle_alpha   90.00
_cell.angle_beta   90.00
_cell.angle_gamma   90.00
#
_symmetry.space_group_name_H-M   'P 1'
#
loop_
_entity.id
_entity.type
_entity.pdbx_description
1 polymer ?
#
loop_
_entity_poly.entity_id
_entity_poly.type
_entity_poly.pdbx_seq_one_letter_code
_entity_poly.pdbx_strand_id
1 'polypeptide(L)'
;MTERRAKGLYDPAYEKDSCGFGLIANLDDMPSHWVVETAISALARLTHRGAVAADGKTGDGCGLLIKFPEFFMRAVAEELGFMLSERFAAGTVFLNQDEAQADKARKRITAAIVETGLDVAGWRVVPTDPSVCGEEALRTLPRIEQVFVNAPDGMPRGRFNRRLFLARRRAEKHLGETDTYIASLSSATISYKGMIMPCLLYTSPSPRDS
;
A
#
# COMPACT_ATOMS: atom_id res chain seq x y z
N MET A 1 17.55 -6.42 34.43
CA MET A 1 17.94 -5.42 33.40
C MET A 1 17.98 -4.05 34.07
N THR A 2 19.19 -3.52 34.26
CA THR A 2 19.42 -2.25 34.97
C THR A 2 18.99 -1.10 34.05
N GLU A 3 17.97 -0.37 34.45
CA GLU A 3 17.59 0.91 33.78
C GLU A 3 18.81 1.82 33.77
N ARG A 4 19.36 2.11 32.60
CA ARG A 4 20.32 3.18 32.43
C ARG A 4 19.61 4.51 32.65
N ARG A 5 19.72 5.09 33.81
CA ARG A 5 19.30 6.47 34.07
C ARG A 5 20.04 7.41 33.11
N ALA A 6 19.30 8.15 32.33
CA ALA A 6 19.84 9.20 31.47
C ALA A 6 20.71 10.17 32.26
N LYS A 7 21.93 10.43 31.80
CA LYS A 7 22.83 11.43 32.38
C LYS A 7 22.81 12.65 31.45
N GLY A 8 22.39 13.81 31.96
CA GLY A 8 22.39 15.06 31.25
C GLY A 8 21.01 15.37 30.60
N LEU A 9 21.02 16.11 29.50
CA LEU A 9 19.83 16.56 28.77
C LEU A 9 19.26 15.49 27.81
N TYR A 10 19.95 14.36 27.67
CA TYR A 10 19.49 13.25 26.84
C TYR A 10 18.56 12.34 27.64
N ASP A 11 17.36 12.13 27.11
CA ASP A 11 16.39 11.17 27.63
C ASP A 11 16.02 10.19 26.50
N PRO A 12 16.32 8.86 26.66
CA PRO A 12 15.98 7.85 25.65
C PRO A 12 14.49 7.78 25.30
N ALA A 13 13.60 8.30 26.17
CA ALA A 13 12.18 8.37 25.90
C ALA A 13 11.83 9.35 24.77
N TYR A 14 12.73 10.29 24.45
CA TYR A 14 12.59 11.21 23.33
C TYR A 14 13.16 10.65 22.01
N GLU A 15 13.87 9.54 22.03
CA GLU A 15 14.25 8.86 20.80
C GLU A 15 13.03 8.26 20.15
N LYS A 16 12.64 8.87 19.05
CA LYS A 16 11.51 8.42 18.20
C LYS A 16 11.95 8.52 16.75
N ASP A 17 11.44 7.56 15.95
CA ASP A 17 11.63 7.62 14.51
C ASP A 17 11.05 8.93 13.98
N SER A 18 11.82 9.61 13.15
CA SER A 18 11.44 10.88 12.52
C SER A 18 11.12 10.65 11.06
N CYS A 19 9.82 10.62 10.73
CA CYS A 19 9.36 10.53 9.35
C CYS A 19 9.26 11.92 8.74
N GLY A 20 9.70 12.06 7.46
CA GLY A 20 9.36 13.21 6.63
C GLY A 20 8.05 12.92 5.87
N PHE A 21 7.16 13.91 5.77
CA PHE A 21 5.98 13.80 4.94
C PHE A 21 5.67 15.12 4.23
N GLY A 22 4.92 15.05 3.15
CA GLY A 22 4.40 16.21 2.42
C GLY A 22 2.98 15.96 1.96
N LEU A 23 2.22 17.01 1.73
CA LEU A 23 0.88 16.98 1.17
C LEU A 23 0.82 17.87 -0.05
N ILE A 24 0.30 17.33 -1.14
CA ILE A 24 0.03 18.05 -2.38
C ILE A 24 -1.42 17.76 -2.78
N ALA A 25 -2.18 18.81 -3.07
CA ALA A 25 -3.58 18.71 -3.43
C ALA A 25 -4.00 19.78 -4.42
N ASN A 26 -4.95 19.45 -5.29
CA ASN A 26 -5.70 20.44 -6.06
C ASN A 26 -6.87 20.95 -5.20
N LEU A 27 -7.05 22.28 -5.16
CA LEU A 27 -8.11 22.90 -4.36
C LEU A 27 -9.50 22.69 -4.99
N ASP A 28 -9.58 22.49 -6.29
CA ASP A 28 -10.80 22.20 -7.06
C ASP A 28 -11.19 20.71 -7.05
N ASP A 29 -10.43 19.87 -6.35
CA ASP A 29 -10.62 18.41 -6.26
C ASP A 29 -10.56 17.67 -7.62
N MET A 30 -10.02 18.31 -8.67
CA MET A 30 -9.89 17.70 -9.99
C MET A 30 -8.72 16.70 -10.02
N PRO A 31 -8.95 15.46 -10.46
CA PRO A 31 -7.88 14.48 -10.67
C PRO A 31 -6.86 15.01 -11.68
N SER A 32 -5.57 14.94 -11.34
CA SER A 32 -4.50 15.44 -12.18
C SER A 32 -3.27 14.55 -12.06
N HIS A 33 -2.73 14.13 -13.19
CA HIS A 33 -1.44 13.40 -13.24
C HIS A 33 -0.31 14.27 -12.68
N TRP A 34 -0.36 15.59 -12.91
CA TRP A 34 0.59 16.55 -12.37
C TRP A 34 0.70 16.49 -10.83
N VAL A 35 -0.40 16.26 -10.11
CA VAL A 35 -0.37 16.10 -8.63
C VAL A 35 0.45 14.88 -8.24
N VAL A 36 0.29 13.78 -8.98
CA VAL A 36 1.02 12.51 -8.72
C VAL A 36 2.50 12.70 -9.03
N GLU A 37 2.84 13.25 -10.19
CA GLU A 37 4.24 13.53 -10.57
C GLU A 37 4.93 14.47 -9.60
N THR A 38 4.23 15.52 -9.19
CA THR A 38 4.75 16.48 -8.21
C THR A 38 4.98 15.81 -6.85
N ALA A 39 4.06 14.93 -6.42
CA ALA A 39 4.20 14.18 -5.17
C ALA A 39 5.41 13.23 -5.22
N ILE A 40 5.61 12.52 -6.34
CA ILE A 40 6.76 11.64 -6.56
C ILE A 40 8.05 12.45 -6.58
N SER A 41 8.07 13.58 -7.30
CA SER A 41 9.24 14.47 -7.36
C SER A 41 9.59 15.06 -5.98
N ALA A 42 8.57 15.43 -5.20
CA ALA A 42 8.78 15.93 -3.83
C ALA A 42 9.32 14.81 -2.92
N LEU A 43 8.77 13.60 -3.05
CA LEU A 43 9.24 12.42 -2.30
C LEU A 43 10.70 12.11 -2.62
N ALA A 44 11.10 12.13 -3.89
CA ALA A 44 12.49 11.93 -4.32
C ALA A 44 13.46 12.94 -3.69
N ARG A 45 13.02 14.17 -3.46
CA ARG A 45 13.82 15.21 -2.77
C ARG A 45 13.98 14.99 -1.27
N LEU A 46 13.17 14.11 -0.68
CA LEU A 46 13.28 13.74 0.73
C LEU A 46 14.30 12.63 1.01
N THR A 47 15.09 12.21 0.02
CA THR A 47 16.10 11.14 0.15
C THR A 47 17.07 11.38 1.31
N HIS A 48 17.42 12.66 1.60
CA HIS A 48 18.29 13.04 2.72
C HIS A 48 17.64 12.88 4.11
N ARG A 49 16.35 12.56 4.17
CA ARG A 49 15.58 12.32 5.41
C ARG A 49 15.47 10.84 5.78
N GLY A 50 15.90 9.95 4.89
CA GLY A 50 15.90 8.52 5.13
C GLY A 50 17.32 7.99 5.35
N ALA A 51 17.46 6.92 6.11
CA ALA A 51 18.70 6.18 6.18
C ALA A 51 18.89 5.35 4.91
N VAL A 52 20.13 5.10 4.57
CA VAL A 52 20.54 4.21 3.48
C VAL A 52 21.32 3.07 4.10
N ALA A 53 20.93 1.83 3.80
CA ALA A 53 21.61 0.64 4.28
C ALA A 53 23.03 0.51 3.70
N ALA A 54 23.80 -0.42 4.22
CA ALA A 54 25.19 -0.65 3.81
C ALA A 54 25.34 -1.01 2.32
N ASP A 55 24.29 -1.53 1.69
CA ASP A 55 24.26 -1.84 0.25
C ASP A 55 24.12 -0.60 -0.66
N GLY A 56 23.94 0.59 -0.07
CA GLY A 56 23.82 1.86 -0.76
C GLY A 56 22.54 2.03 -1.60
N LYS A 57 21.59 1.09 -1.53
CA LYS A 57 20.35 1.07 -2.32
C LYS A 57 19.08 0.88 -1.49
N THR A 58 19.16 0.08 -0.42
CA THR A 58 18.02 -0.11 0.48
C THR A 58 17.82 1.15 1.33
N GLY A 59 16.61 1.67 1.36
CA GLY A 59 16.22 2.79 2.22
C GLY A 59 15.35 2.32 3.40
N ASP A 60 15.10 3.21 4.35
CA ASP A 60 14.19 2.98 5.49
C ASP A 60 12.74 2.73 5.06
N GLY A 61 12.47 2.99 3.80
CA GLY A 61 11.14 2.90 3.23
C GLY A 61 10.53 4.24 2.90
N CYS A 62 9.76 4.23 1.84
CA CYS A 62 8.97 5.39 1.42
C CYS A 62 7.60 4.94 0.92
N GLY A 63 6.71 5.89 0.75
CA GLY A 63 5.39 5.57 0.23
C GLY A 63 4.62 6.77 -0.27
N LEU A 64 3.61 6.49 -1.05
CA LEU A 64 2.68 7.45 -1.61
C LEU A 64 1.26 7.02 -1.24
N LEU A 65 0.51 7.92 -0.61
CA LEU A 65 -0.92 7.78 -0.40
C LEU A 65 -1.62 8.72 -1.36
N ILE A 66 -2.43 8.19 -2.25
CA ILE A 66 -3.18 8.98 -3.24
C ILE A 66 -4.68 8.79 -3.08
N LYS A 67 -5.45 9.79 -3.52
CA LYS A 67 -6.89 9.65 -3.74
C LYS A 67 -7.12 8.44 -4.66
N PHE A 68 -8.16 7.66 -4.37
CA PHE A 68 -8.44 6.44 -5.12
C PHE A 68 -8.61 6.74 -6.62
N PRO A 69 -7.75 6.21 -7.49
CA PRO A 69 -7.76 6.51 -8.92
C PRO A 69 -8.78 5.61 -9.63
N GLU A 70 -10.07 5.92 -9.48
CA GLU A 70 -11.17 5.06 -9.91
C GLU A 70 -11.09 4.66 -11.38
N PHE A 71 -10.83 5.63 -12.27
CA PHE A 71 -10.76 5.36 -13.71
C PHE A 71 -9.63 4.39 -14.06
N PHE A 72 -8.45 4.59 -13.47
CA PHE A 72 -7.32 3.69 -13.66
C PHE A 72 -7.63 2.27 -13.15
N MET A 73 -8.23 2.16 -11.97
CA MET A 73 -8.56 0.86 -11.40
C MET A 73 -9.65 0.13 -12.19
N ARG A 74 -10.60 0.86 -12.79
CA ARG A 74 -11.59 0.27 -13.70
C ARG A 74 -10.94 -0.27 -14.97
N ALA A 75 -10.05 0.51 -15.60
CA ALA A 75 -9.33 0.05 -16.79
C ALA A 75 -8.51 -1.22 -16.50
N VAL A 76 -7.80 -1.24 -15.38
CA VAL A 76 -7.05 -2.43 -14.94
C VAL A 76 -7.96 -3.64 -14.70
N ALA A 77 -9.12 -3.44 -14.08
CA ALA A 77 -10.06 -4.51 -13.85
C ALA A 77 -10.66 -5.06 -15.16
N GLU A 78 -10.95 -4.17 -16.11
CA GLU A 78 -11.44 -4.54 -17.44
C GLU A 78 -10.42 -5.39 -18.20
N GLU A 79 -9.13 -4.99 -18.21
CA GLU A 79 -8.04 -5.77 -18.82
C GLU A 79 -7.92 -7.18 -18.22
N LEU A 80 -8.25 -7.33 -16.93
CA LEU A 80 -8.19 -8.61 -16.20
C LEU A 80 -9.52 -9.39 -16.24
N GLY A 81 -10.56 -8.85 -16.88
CA GLY A 81 -11.88 -9.46 -16.94
C GLY A 81 -12.65 -9.43 -15.62
N PHE A 82 -12.31 -8.54 -14.69
CA PHE A 82 -13.03 -8.40 -13.43
C PHE A 82 -14.31 -7.57 -13.61
N MET A 83 -15.41 -8.09 -13.10
CA MET A 83 -16.69 -7.38 -13.10
C MET A 83 -16.77 -6.49 -11.86
N LEU A 84 -16.70 -5.17 -12.05
CA LEU A 84 -16.81 -4.20 -10.96
C LEU A 84 -18.22 -3.63 -10.86
N SER A 85 -18.71 -3.53 -9.62
CA SER A 85 -19.93 -2.79 -9.29
C SER A 85 -19.77 -1.29 -9.53
N GLU A 86 -20.86 -0.53 -9.45
CA GLU A 86 -20.83 0.94 -9.46
C GLU A 86 -19.86 1.47 -8.40
N ARG A 87 -19.93 0.90 -7.17
CA ARG A 87 -19.00 1.19 -6.07
C ARG A 87 -18.10 0.02 -5.81
N PHE A 88 -16.82 0.28 -5.90
CA PHE A 88 -15.79 -0.71 -5.61
C PHE A 88 -14.63 -0.08 -4.84
N ALA A 89 -13.76 -0.90 -4.35
CA ALA A 89 -12.52 -0.53 -3.68
C ALA A 89 -11.38 -1.40 -4.18
N ALA A 90 -10.16 -0.95 -3.97
CA ALA A 90 -9.00 -1.80 -4.10
C ALA A 90 -8.15 -1.76 -2.81
N GLY A 91 -7.49 -2.87 -2.53
CA GLY A 91 -6.54 -2.98 -1.43
C GLY A 91 -5.19 -3.44 -1.92
N THR A 92 -4.11 -2.85 -1.42
CA THR A 92 -2.75 -3.32 -1.65
C THR A 92 -2.34 -4.22 -0.50
N VAL A 93 -1.88 -5.42 -0.83
CA VAL A 93 -1.51 -6.47 0.14
C VAL A 93 -0.10 -6.97 -0.17
N PHE A 94 0.72 -7.05 0.87
CA PHE A 94 2.03 -7.67 0.83
C PHE A 94 1.90 -9.09 1.35
N LEU A 95 2.23 -10.04 0.50
CA LEU A 95 2.13 -11.47 0.75
C LEU A 95 3.51 -12.11 0.84
N ASN A 96 3.58 -13.27 1.45
CA ASN A 96 4.78 -14.09 1.44
C ASN A 96 5.12 -14.51 -0.01
N GLN A 97 6.39 -14.68 -0.32
CA GLN A 97 6.86 -15.18 -1.63
C GLN A 97 6.49 -16.66 -1.85
N ASP A 98 6.33 -17.44 -0.78
CA ASP A 98 5.83 -18.80 -0.86
C ASP A 98 4.36 -18.81 -1.29
N GLU A 99 4.06 -19.48 -2.40
CA GLU A 99 2.73 -19.48 -3.00
C GLU A 99 1.67 -20.11 -2.08
N ALA A 100 2.03 -21.13 -1.29
CA ALA A 100 1.08 -21.77 -0.38
C ALA A 100 0.68 -20.83 0.75
N GLN A 101 1.64 -20.05 1.29
CA GLN A 101 1.37 -19.03 2.29
C GLN A 101 0.57 -17.87 1.70
N ALA A 102 0.93 -17.42 0.50
CA ALA A 102 0.20 -16.37 -0.21
C ALA A 102 -1.26 -16.77 -0.48
N ASP A 103 -1.49 -17.99 -0.96
CA ASP A 103 -2.83 -18.51 -1.21
C ASP A 103 -3.66 -18.62 0.09
N LYS A 104 -3.06 -19.11 1.16
CA LYS A 104 -3.70 -19.14 2.49
C LYS A 104 -4.11 -17.74 2.96
N ALA A 105 -3.24 -16.75 2.75
CA ALA A 105 -3.53 -15.36 3.11
C ALA A 105 -4.65 -14.76 2.24
N ARG A 106 -4.61 -14.96 0.90
CA ARG A 106 -5.68 -14.55 -0.02
C ARG A 106 -7.05 -15.12 0.40
N LYS A 107 -7.10 -16.41 0.69
CA LYS A 107 -8.33 -17.08 1.16
C LYS A 107 -8.86 -16.46 2.45
N ARG A 108 -7.99 -16.20 3.43
CA ARG A 108 -8.38 -15.59 4.71
C ARG A 108 -8.89 -14.15 4.53
N ILE A 109 -8.21 -13.35 3.71
CA ILE A 109 -8.63 -11.97 3.42
C ILE A 109 -9.96 -11.98 2.66
N THR A 110 -10.10 -12.82 1.64
CA THR A 110 -11.35 -13.00 0.88
C THR A 110 -12.50 -13.40 1.81
N ALA A 111 -12.31 -14.39 2.68
CA ALA A 111 -13.32 -14.79 3.64
C ALA A 111 -13.75 -13.64 4.57
N ALA A 112 -12.77 -12.89 5.12
CA ALA A 112 -13.05 -11.76 5.97
C ALA A 112 -13.83 -10.64 5.24
N ILE A 113 -13.58 -10.43 3.95
CA ILE A 113 -14.33 -9.48 3.11
C ILE A 113 -15.77 -9.96 2.93
N VAL A 114 -15.95 -11.22 2.52
CA VAL A 114 -17.27 -11.83 2.28
C VAL A 114 -18.12 -11.87 3.55
N GLU A 115 -17.54 -12.17 4.71
CA GLU A 115 -18.22 -12.14 6.01
C GLU A 115 -18.79 -10.76 6.38
N THR A 116 -18.27 -9.68 5.79
CA THR A 116 -18.84 -8.33 5.96
C THR A 116 -19.95 -8.02 4.96
N GLY A 117 -20.34 -8.99 4.10
CA GLY A 117 -21.35 -8.83 3.07
C GLY A 117 -20.86 -7.98 1.90
N LEU A 118 -19.57 -8.05 1.61
CA LEU A 118 -18.94 -7.49 0.40
C LEU A 118 -18.55 -8.65 -0.52
N ASP A 119 -18.28 -8.36 -1.78
CA ASP A 119 -17.85 -9.34 -2.77
C ASP A 119 -16.44 -9.06 -3.28
N VAL A 120 -15.65 -10.10 -3.56
CA VAL A 120 -14.29 -9.98 -4.12
C VAL A 120 -14.35 -10.23 -5.61
N ALA A 121 -14.16 -9.16 -6.40
CA ALA A 121 -14.14 -9.24 -7.85
C ALA A 121 -12.91 -9.97 -8.39
N GLY A 122 -11.77 -9.86 -7.72
CA GLY A 122 -10.55 -10.55 -8.13
C GLY A 122 -9.30 -10.09 -7.39
N TRP A 123 -8.21 -10.81 -7.67
CA TRP A 123 -6.86 -10.51 -7.20
C TRP A 123 -5.93 -10.35 -8.39
N ARG A 124 -4.99 -9.42 -8.31
CA ARG A 124 -3.93 -9.27 -9.31
C ARG A 124 -2.57 -9.13 -8.66
N VAL A 125 -1.54 -9.62 -9.31
CA VAL A 125 -0.16 -9.29 -8.98
C VAL A 125 0.13 -7.87 -9.48
N VAL A 126 0.72 -7.04 -8.62
CA VAL A 126 1.18 -5.70 -9.03
C VAL A 126 2.50 -5.83 -9.76
N PRO A 127 2.64 -5.26 -10.96
CA PRO A 127 3.92 -5.21 -11.65
C PRO A 127 4.95 -4.46 -10.78
N THR A 128 6.11 -5.06 -10.57
CA THR A 128 7.22 -4.49 -9.80
C THR A 128 8.53 -4.76 -10.51
N ASP A 129 9.48 -3.85 -10.38
CA ASP A 129 10.83 -4.03 -10.87
C ASP A 129 11.82 -4.19 -9.69
N PRO A 130 12.17 -5.44 -9.32
CA PRO A 130 13.11 -5.69 -8.23
C PRO A 130 14.55 -5.32 -8.55
N SER A 131 14.91 -5.05 -9.81
CA SER A 131 16.29 -4.75 -10.22
C SER A 131 16.85 -3.46 -9.59
N VAL A 132 15.95 -2.56 -9.18
CA VAL A 132 16.31 -1.29 -8.51
C VAL A 132 16.52 -1.45 -7.00
N CYS A 133 16.11 -2.59 -6.41
CA CYS A 133 16.22 -2.84 -4.99
C CYS A 133 17.64 -3.19 -4.57
N GLY A 134 18.02 -2.84 -3.34
CA GLY A 134 19.24 -3.30 -2.69
C GLY A 134 19.10 -4.72 -2.13
N GLU A 135 20.23 -5.35 -1.78
CA GLU A 135 20.24 -6.74 -1.29
C GLU A 135 19.39 -6.96 -0.04
N GLU A 136 19.38 -6.01 0.88
CA GLU A 136 18.56 -6.11 2.09
C GLU A 136 17.07 -6.06 1.77
N ALA A 137 16.66 -5.16 0.86
CA ALA A 137 15.28 -5.08 0.42
C ALA A 137 14.85 -6.34 -0.33
N LEU A 138 15.72 -6.93 -1.14
CA LEU A 138 15.45 -8.17 -1.88
C LEU A 138 15.23 -9.38 -0.95
N ARG A 139 15.93 -9.45 0.18
CA ARG A 139 15.75 -10.53 1.17
C ARG A 139 14.36 -10.54 1.80
N THR A 140 13.75 -9.38 1.90
CA THR A 140 12.43 -9.19 2.54
C THR A 140 11.36 -8.74 1.54
N LEU A 141 11.67 -8.83 0.24
CA LEU A 141 10.74 -8.40 -0.81
C LEU A 141 9.44 -9.21 -0.71
N PRO A 142 8.28 -8.58 -0.48
CA PRO A 142 7.02 -9.29 -0.49
C PRO A 142 6.52 -9.50 -1.92
N ARG A 143 5.65 -10.48 -2.10
CA ARG A 143 4.77 -10.51 -3.26
C ARG A 143 3.70 -9.44 -3.08
N ILE A 144 3.63 -8.49 -3.99
CA ILE A 144 2.67 -7.38 -3.92
C ILE A 144 1.46 -7.71 -4.79
N GLU A 145 0.28 -7.79 -4.15
CA GLU A 145 -0.97 -8.02 -4.87
C GLU A 145 -2.01 -6.95 -4.54
N GLN A 146 -3.00 -6.81 -5.42
CA GLN A 146 -4.17 -5.98 -5.18
C GLN A 146 -5.43 -6.83 -5.21
N VAL A 147 -6.30 -6.61 -4.22
CA VAL A 147 -7.64 -7.17 -4.15
C VAL A 147 -8.65 -6.13 -4.57
N PHE A 148 -9.58 -6.51 -5.46
CA PHE A 148 -10.71 -5.68 -5.88
C PHE A 148 -11.97 -6.14 -5.18
N VAL A 149 -12.69 -5.21 -4.58
CA VAL A 149 -13.85 -5.48 -3.72
C VAL A 149 -15.05 -4.68 -4.19
N ASN A 150 -16.15 -5.37 -4.47
CA ASN A 150 -17.42 -4.79 -4.85
C ASN A 150 -18.30 -4.48 -3.65
N ALA A 151 -18.99 -3.35 -3.70
CA ALA A 151 -20.13 -3.09 -2.84
C ALA A 151 -21.39 -3.72 -3.44
N PRO A 152 -22.31 -4.26 -2.63
CA PRO A 152 -23.68 -4.54 -3.08
C PRO A 152 -24.38 -3.29 -3.63
N ASP A 153 -25.27 -3.50 -4.59
CA ASP A 153 -26.03 -2.42 -5.21
C ASP A 153 -26.75 -1.54 -4.18
N GLY A 154 -26.74 -0.24 -4.43
CA GLY A 154 -27.37 0.73 -3.56
C GLY A 154 -26.70 0.96 -2.20
N MET A 155 -25.58 0.31 -1.89
CA MET A 155 -24.91 0.51 -0.61
C MET A 155 -24.32 1.92 -0.51
N PRO A 156 -24.66 2.71 0.55
CA PRO A 156 -24.06 4.03 0.76
C PRO A 156 -22.54 3.95 0.99
N ARG A 157 -21.78 4.93 0.46
CA ARG A 157 -20.31 4.99 0.56
C ARG A 157 -19.79 4.87 2.00
N GLY A 158 -20.43 5.53 2.95
CA GLY A 158 -20.01 5.46 4.35
C GLY A 158 -20.16 4.06 4.96
N ARG A 159 -21.24 3.33 4.57
CA ARG A 159 -21.45 1.95 4.99
C ARG A 159 -20.43 1.00 4.33
N PHE A 160 -20.14 1.22 3.06
CA PHE A 160 -19.12 0.47 2.34
C PHE A 160 -17.74 0.60 3.00
N ASN A 161 -17.28 1.84 3.23
CA ASN A 161 -15.98 2.09 3.88
C ASN A 161 -15.90 1.49 5.28
N ARG A 162 -16.99 1.53 6.06
CA ARG A 162 -17.05 0.87 7.37
C ARG A 162 -16.90 -0.64 7.26
N ARG A 163 -17.52 -1.28 6.25
CA ARG A 163 -17.40 -2.72 6.03
C ARG A 163 -16.00 -3.11 5.58
N LEU A 164 -15.36 -2.33 4.69
CA LEU A 164 -13.96 -2.51 4.31
C LEU A 164 -13.03 -2.44 5.54
N PHE A 165 -13.23 -1.46 6.42
CA PHE A 165 -12.47 -1.36 7.66
C PHE A 165 -12.66 -2.59 8.56
N LEU A 166 -13.90 -3.06 8.74
CA LEU A 166 -14.18 -4.24 9.53
C LEU A 166 -13.58 -5.50 8.91
N ALA A 167 -13.65 -5.66 7.59
CA ALA A 167 -13.03 -6.75 6.87
C ALA A 167 -11.52 -6.79 7.08
N ARG A 168 -10.86 -5.62 6.93
CA ARG A 168 -9.42 -5.47 7.19
C ARG A 168 -9.09 -5.90 8.63
N ARG A 169 -9.78 -5.37 9.63
CA ARG A 169 -9.51 -5.70 11.05
C ARG A 169 -9.72 -7.18 11.38
N ARG A 170 -10.72 -7.81 10.75
CA ARG A 170 -10.93 -9.27 10.88
C ARG A 170 -9.81 -10.06 10.23
N ALA A 171 -9.44 -9.70 9.00
CA ALA A 171 -8.34 -10.35 8.31
C ALA A 171 -7.04 -10.26 9.13
N GLU A 172 -6.66 -9.07 9.60
CA GLU A 172 -5.45 -8.84 10.40
C GLU A 172 -5.38 -9.73 11.65
N LYS A 173 -6.53 -10.02 12.29
CA LYS A 173 -6.60 -10.93 13.44
C LYS A 173 -6.17 -12.37 13.12
N HIS A 174 -6.35 -12.79 11.89
CA HIS A 174 -6.15 -14.18 11.44
C HIS A 174 -4.88 -14.36 10.59
N LEU A 175 -4.19 -13.26 10.26
CA LEU A 175 -3.01 -13.30 9.39
C LEU A 175 -1.68 -13.50 10.14
N GLY A 176 -1.65 -13.42 11.47
CA GLY A 176 -0.45 -13.33 12.31
C GLY A 176 0.65 -14.38 12.11
N GLU A 177 0.41 -15.43 11.32
CA GLU A 177 1.41 -16.47 11.00
C GLU A 177 1.81 -16.50 9.52
N THR A 178 1.37 -15.53 8.71
CA THR A 178 1.50 -15.60 7.24
C THR A 178 2.44 -14.56 6.67
N ASP A 179 3.15 -13.78 7.48
CA ASP A 179 3.98 -12.63 7.06
C ASP A 179 3.26 -11.72 6.05
N THR A 180 1.96 -11.52 6.29
CA THR A 180 1.08 -10.78 5.41
C THR A 180 0.75 -9.41 6.00
N TYR A 181 0.82 -8.38 5.17
CA TYR A 181 0.50 -7.02 5.55
C TYR A 181 -0.48 -6.37 4.58
N ILE A 182 -1.62 -5.91 5.09
CA ILE A 182 -2.60 -5.15 4.29
C ILE A 182 -2.19 -3.66 4.33
N ALA A 183 -1.53 -3.18 3.29
CA ALA A 183 -1.05 -1.81 3.20
C ALA A 183 -2.22 -0.81 3.09
N SER A 184 -3.24 -1.14 2.29
CA SER A 184 -4.48 -0.36 2.17
C SER A 184 -5.64 -1.27 1.78
N LEU A 185 -6.86 -0.89 2.17
CA LEU A 185 -8.12 -1.43 1.69
C LEU A 185 -9.18 -0.34 1.84
N SER A 186 -9.46 0.38 0.77
CA SER A 186 -10.31 1.58 0.82
C SER A 186 -10.91 1.90 -0.54
N SER A 187 -12.07 2.56 -0.55
CA SER A 187 -12.67 3.16 -1.75
C SER A 187 -12.33 4.65 -1.89
N ALA A 188 -11.57 5.21 -0.95
CA ALA A 188 -11.24 6.63 -0.94
C ALA A 188 -9.78 6.92 -1.27
N THR A 189 -8.88 6.04 -0.86
CA THR A 189 -7.44 6.19 -1.01
C THR A 189 -6.77 4.85 -1.31
N ILE A 190 -5.59 4.89 -1.91
CA ILE A 190 -4.72 3.73 -2.08
C ILE A 190 -3.29 4.10 -1.67
N SER A 191 -2.60 3.16 -1.04
CA SER A 191 -1.22 3.34 -0.61
C SER A 191 -0.28 2.46 -1.42
N TYR A 192 0.79 3.07 -1.91
CA TYR A 192 1.95 2.41 -2.49
C TYR A 192 3.14 2.64 -1.56
N LYS A 193 3.89 1.62 -1.22
CA LYS A 193 5.08 1.74 -0.38
C LYS A 193 6.04 0.58 -0.56
N GLY A 194 7.30 0.81 -0.22
CA GLY A 194 8.36 -0.19 -0.29
C GLY A 194 9.59 0.22 0.51
N MET A 195 10.46 -0.74 0.80
CA MET A 195 11.76 -0.51 1.44
C MET A 195 12.79 -0.09 0.39
N ILE A 196 12.53 1.01 -0.28
CA ILE A 196 13.35 1.60 -1.33
C ILE A 196 13.66 3.05 -0.99
N MET A 197 14.73 3.59 -1.61
CA MET A 197 14.96 5.02 -1.54
C MET A 197 13.83 5.79 -2.23
N PRO A 198 13.44 6.96 -1.74
CA PRO A 198 12.35 7.75 -2.31
C PRO A 198 12.50 8.07 -3.80
N CYS A 199 13.74 8.21 -4.29
CA CYS A 199 14.03 8.46 -5.70
C CYS A 199 13.74 7.27 -6.63
N LEU A 200 13.56 6.06 -6.09
CA LEU A 200 13.31 4.84 -6.86
C LEU A 200 11.82 4.50 -7.00
N LEU A 201 10.93 5.25 -6.37
CA LEU A 201 9.48 4.99 -6.46
C LEU A 201 8.90 5.28 -7.86
N TYR A 202 9.65 5.93 -8.73
CA TYR A 202 9.19 6.44 -10.04
C TYR A 202 9.35 5.44 -11.20
N THR A 203 9.52 4.19 -11.03
CA THR A 203 9.96 3.32 -12.13
C THR A 203 8.86 2.57 -12.89
N SER A 204 7.61 3.01 -12.86
CA SER A 204 6.59 2.37 -13.72
C SER A 204 6.02 3.37 -14.72
N PRO A 205 6.28 3.20 -16.05
CA PRO A 205 5.59 3.97 -17.06
C PRO A 205 4.08 3.74 -16.96
N SER A 206 3.33 4.83 -17.09
CA SER A 206 1.87 4.73 -17.20
C SER A 206 1.52 3.95 -18.48
N PRO A 207 0.53 3.04 -18.44
CA PRO A 207 0.05 2.37 -19.67
C PRO A 207 -0.49 3.32 -20.74
N ARG A 208 -0.56 4.62 -20.47
CA ARG A 208 -1.03 5.67 -21.40
C ARG A 208 0.10 6.45 -22.07
N ASP A 209 1.35 6.14 -21.76
CA ASP A 209 2.52 6.79 -22.38
C ASP A 209 3.12 5.98 -23.54
N SER A 210 2.36 4.98 -24.03
CA SER A 210 2.66 4.18 -25.21
C SER A 210 1.65 4.39 -26.32
#